data_68cdfd2355d6d6bf7927954d7fbce497
#
_entry.id   68cdfd2355d6d6bf7927954d7fbce497
#
_cell.length_a   1.000
_cell.length_b   1.000
_cell.length_c   1.000
_cell.angle_alpha   90.00
_cell.angle_beta   90.00
_cell.angle_gamma   90.00
#
_symmetry.space_group_name_H-M   'P 1'
#
loop_
_entity.id
_entity.type
_entity.pdbx_description
1 polymer ?
#
loop_
_entity_poly.entity_id
_entity_poly.type
_entity_poly.pdbx_seq_one_letter_code
_entity_poly.pdbx_strand_id
1 'polypeptide(L)'
;MMLNCIDRIKLLFRKDKELYRKVYNILGFYPHDIEYYRIAFAHSSSEYKGRNGRTVNNERLEFLGDAVLEMVVSDIVFRRFERKREGFLTGTRSKIVQRATLNQLAEKTGISKLLRTSMRATSHNSNIGGNAFEAFFGALYLDRGYRAAYRFFSKRILGVHITLEAVAKKEENFK
;
A
#
# COMPACT_ATOMS: atom_id res chain seq x y z
N MET A 1 18.11 -1.26 14.57
CA MET A 1 19.12 -0.60 13.74
C MET A 1 20.11 -1.59 13.08
N MET A 2 20.47 -2.72 13.70
CA MET A 2 21.38 -3.73 13.12
C MET A 2 20.85 -4.49 11.89
N LEU A 3 19.55 -4.77 11.79
CA LEU A 3 18.94 -5.47 10.65
C LEU A 3 19.12 -4.76 9.29
N ASN A 4 19.21 -3.42 9.28
CA ASN A 4 19.42 -2.66 8.05
C ASN A 4 20.83 -2.81 7.43
N CYS A 5 21.88 -3.11 8.21
CA CYS A 5 23.23 -3.28 7.67
C CYS A 5 23.39 -4.62 6.95
N ILE A 6 22.83 -5.70 7.51
CA ILE A 6 22.86 -7.03 6.89
C ILE A 6 22.08 -7.05 5.58
N ASP A 7 20.92 -6.39 5.56
CA ASP A 7 20.08 -6.28 4.36
C ASP A 7 20.76 -5.45 3.27
N ARG A 8 21.53 -4.41 3.62
CA ARG A 8 22.35 -3.62 2.66
C ARG A 8 23.46 -4.46 2.03
N ILE A 9 24.14 -5.29 2.81
CA ILE A 9 25.21 -6.17 2.31
C ILE A 9 24.63 -7.24 1.38
N LYS A 10 23.52 -7.86 1.77
CA LYS A 10 22.80 -8.82 0.93
C LYS A 10 22.33 -8.21 -0.40
N LEU A 11 22.02 -6.91 -0.41
CA LEU A 11 21.59 -6.20 -1.62
C LEU A 11 22.69 -6.13 -2.69
N LEU A 12 23.98 -6.09 -2.29
CA LEU A 12 25.10 -6.01 -3.23
C LEU A 12 25.20 -7.21 -4.18
N PHE A 13 24.73 -8.38 -3.72
CA PHE A 13 24.82 -9.65 -4.44
C PHE A 13 23.51 -10.08 -5.14
N ARG A 14 22.44 -9.26 -5.10
CA ARG A 14 21.13 -9.61 -5.67
C ARG A 14 20.96 -9.07 -7.09
N LYS A 15 20.40 -9.88 -7.98
CA LYS A 15 20.02 -9.46 -9.35
C LYS A 15 18.93 -8.38 -9.37
N ASP A 16 18.16 -8.24 -8.28
CA ASP A 16 16.95 -7.39 -8.18
C ASP A 16 17.19 -6.07 -7.45
N LYS A 17 18.40 -5.59 -7.38
CA LYS A 17 18.82 -4.41 -6.61
C LYS A 17 17.92 -3.19 -6.81
N GLU A 18 17.50 -2.97 -8.04
CA GLU A 18 16.68 -1.81 -8.40
C GLU A 18 15.30 -1.86 -7.77
N LEU A 19 14.61 -3.01 -7.86
CA LEU A 19 13.28 -3.17 -7.26
C LEU A 19 13.34 -3.08 -5.73
N TYR A 20 14.34 -3.74 -5.10
CA TYR A 20 14.56 -3.62 -3.66
C TYR A 20 14.73 -2.16 -3.22
N ARG A 21 15.51 -1.37 -3.97
CA ARG A 21 15.73 0.04 -3.67
C ARG A 21 14.45 0.86 -3.82
N LYS A 22 13.68 0.61 -4.88
CA LYS A 22 12.39 1.28 -5.10
C LYS A 22 11.40 0.96 -3.98
N VAL A 23 11.27 -0.31 -3.60
CA VAL A 23 10.40 -0.73 -2.48
C VAL A 23 10.90 -0.15 -1.15
N TYR A 24 12.21 -0.14 -0.89
CA TYR A 24 12.79 0.51 0.28
C TYR A 24 12.43 2.00 0.35
N ASN A 25 12.49 2.73 -0.75
CA ASN A 25 12.15 4.16 -0.78
C ASN A 25 10.69 4.41 -0.39
N ILE A 26 9.79 3.50 -0.76
CA ILE A 26 8.39 3.57 -0.37
C ILE A 26 8.22 3.22 1.10
N LEU A 27 8.74 2.06 1.53
CA LEU A 27 8.54 1.51 2.87
C LEU A 27 9.34 2.21 3.97
N GLY A 28 10.58 2.65 3.65
CA GLY A 28 11.59 3.10 4.62
C GLY A 28 12.38 1.97 5.26
N PHE A 29 12.19 0.73 4.82
CA PHE A 29 12.94 -0.46 5.24
C PHE A 29 12.98 -1.50 4.10
N TYR A 30 13.94 -2.45 4.18
CA TYR A 30 14.06 -3.48 3.15
C TYR A 30 13.01 -4.58 3.31
N PRO A 31 12.38 -5.04 2.21
CA PRO A 31 11.51 -6.20 2.25
C PRO A 31 12.32 -7.49 2.56
N HIS A 32 11.68 -8.44 3.23
CA HIS A 32 12.25 -9.79 3.42
C HIS A 32 12.10 -10.62 2.13
N ASP A 33 10.88 -10.67 1.59
CA ASP A 33 10.58 -11.34 0.35
C ASP A 33 10.04 -10.36 -0.71
N ILE A 34 10.91 -10.02 -1.67
CA ILE A 34 10.58 -9.10 -2.76
C ILE A 34 9.53 -9.65 -3.72
N GLU A 35 9.30 -10.96 -3.71
CA GLU A 35 8.33 -11.58 -4.62
C GLU A 35 6.90 -11.13 -4.35
N TYR A 36 6.52 -10.93 -3.08
CA TYR A 36 5.23 -10.37 -2.75
C TYR A 36 5.00 -9.02 -3.43
N TYR A 37 6.02 -8.16 -3.45
CA TYR A 37 5.94 -6.85 -4.09
C TYR A 37 5.96 -6.92 -5.61
N ARG A 38 6.68 -7.90 -6.20
CA ARG A 38 6.60 -8.15 -7.64
C ARG A 38 5.20 -8.52 -8.07
N ILE A 39 4.55 -9.40 -7.32
CA ILE A 39 3.18 -9.82 -7.57
C ILE A 39 2.23 -8.64 -7.37
N ALA A 40 2.42 -7.82 -6.33
CA ALA A 40 1.59 -6.63 -6.07
C ALA A 40 1.63 -5.62 -7.24
N PHE A 41 2.76 -5.54 -7.95
CA PHE A 41 2.90 -4.67 -9.13
C PHE A 41 2.50 -5.33 -10.45
N ALA A 42 2.08 -6.59 -10.46
CA ALA A 42 1.69 -7.31 -11.66
C ALA A 42 0.17 -7.21 -11.87
N HIS A 43 -0.26 -6.29 -12.73
CA HIS A 43 -1.67 -6.22 -13.15
C HIS A 43 -2.07 -7.49 -13.91
N SER A 44 -3.35 -7.87 -13.91
CA SER A 44 -3.86 -9.07 -14.60
C SER A 44 -3.49 -9.13 -16.09
N SER A 45 -3.32 -7.98 -16.74
CA SER A 45 -2.89 -7.91 -18.13
C SER A 45 -1.39 -8.12 -18.36
N SER A 46 -0.56 -8.29 -17.34
CA SER A 46 0.91 -8.29 -17.46
C SER A 46 1.53 -9.65 -17.76
N GLU A 47 0.75 -10.74 -17.68
CA GLU A 47 1.23 -12.14 -17.85
C GLU A 47 2.48 -12.48 -17.02
N TYR A 48 2.62 -11.89 -15.85
CA TYR A 48 3.78 -12.09 -14.99
C TYR A 48 3.87 -13.56 -14.53
N LYS A 49 5.07 -14.16 -14.65
CA LYS A 49 5.37 -15.51 -14.16
C LYS A 49 5.99 -15.44 -12.77
N GLY A 50 5.31 -16.02 -11.79
CA GLY A 50 5.83 -16.19 -10.43
C GLY A 50 6.96 -17.23 -10.36
N ARG A 51 7.52 -17.43 -9.17
CA ARG A 51 8.63 -18.38 -8.92
C ARG A 51 8.35 -19.81 -9.38
N ASN A 52 7.09 -20.23 -9.34
CA ASN A 52 6.66 -21.57 -9.78
C ASN A 52 6.36 -21.65 -11.30
N GLY A 53 6.68 -20.64 -12.07
CA GLY A 53 6.42 -20.56 -13.52
C GLY A 53 4.96 -20.33 -13.90
N ARG A 54 4.03 -20.28 -12.94
CA ARG A 54 2.61 -20.00 -13.20
C ARG A 54 2.38 -18.50 -13.37
N THR A 55 1.43 -18.14 -14.22
CA THR A 55 0.96 -16.76 -14.33
C THR A 55 0.29 -16.33 -13.03
N VAL A 56 0.70 -15.22 -12.49
CA VAL A 56 0.16 -14.62 -11.26
C VAL A 56 -0.07 -13.11 -11.47
N ASN A 57 -1.02 -12.56 -10.74
CA ASN A 57 -1.35 -11.15 -10.76
C ASN A 57 -1.61 -10.64 -9.33
N ASN A 58 -1.93 -9.36 -9.22
CA ASN A 58 -2.11 -8.70 -7.94
C ASN A 58 -3.49 -8.89 -7.29
N GLU A 59 -4.48 -9.46 -7.94
CA GLU A 59 -5.87 -9.53 -7.47
C GLU A 59 -6.02 -10.19 -6.09
N ARG A 60 -5.28 -11.28 -5.83
CA ARG A 60 -5.32 -11.94 -4.52
C ARG A 60 -4.69 -11.11 -3.40
N LEU A 61 -3.64 -10.35 -3.74
CA LEU A 61 -3.00 -9.43 -2.79
C LEU A 61 -3.86 -8.18 -2.58
N GLU A 62 -4.54 -7.70 -3.61
CA GLU A 62 -5.54 -6.63 -3.54
C GLU A 62 -6.65 -7.01 -2.57
N PHE A 63 -7.27 -8.18 -2.74
CA PHE A 63 -8.30 -8.69 -1.84
C PHE A 63 -7.85 -8.72 -0.36
N LEU A 64 -6.66 -9.25 -0.10
CA LEU A 64 -6.11 -9.29 1.26
C LEU A 64 -5.74 -7.89 1.76
N GLY A 65 -5.16 -7.09 0.88
CA GLY A 65 -4.66 -5.76 1.21
C GLY A 65 -5.75 -4.77 1.55
N ASP A 66 -6.90 -4.84 0.87
CA ASP A 66 -8.10 -4.07 1.19
C ASP A 66 -8.52 -4.30 2.66
N ALA A 67 -8.70 -5.56 3.06
CA ALA A 67 -9.06 -5.91 4.44
C ALA A 67 -8.01 -5.45 5.48
N VAL A 68 -6.72 -5.62 5.18
CA VAL A 68 -5.63 -5.19 6.05
C VAL A 68 -5.59 -3.66 6.16
N LEU A 69 -5.77 -2.95 5.06
CA LEU A 69 -5.78 -1.49 5.01
C LEU A 69 -6.96 -0.94 5.82
N GLU A 70 -8.16 -1.49 5.64
CA GLU A 70 -9.33 -1.11 6.43
C GLU A 70 -9.11 -1.32 7.93
N MET A 71 -8.53 -2.45 8.32
CA MET A 71 -8.19 -2.75 9.72
C MET A 71 -7.18 -1.75 10.28
N VAL A 72 -6.10 -1.46 9.55
CA VAL A 72 -5.07 -0.51 9.97
C VAL A 72 -5.63 0.89 10.12
N VAL A 73 -6.41 1.36 9.15
CA VAL A 73 -7.04 2.68 9.19
C VAL A 73 -8.06 2.77 10.32
N SER A 74 -8.85 1.72 10.55
CA SER A 74 -9.81 1.65 11.66
C SER A 74 -9.12 1.76 13.01
N ASP A 75 -8.03 1.02 13.25
CA ASP A 75 -7.25 1.10 14.50
C ASP A 75 -6.68 2.51 14.72
N ILE A 76 -6.15 3.14 13.67
CA ILE A 76 -5.61 4.50 13.76
C ILE A 76 -6.70 5.52 14.07
N VAL A 77 -7.82 5.48 13.34
CA VAL A 77 -8.95 6.41 13.51
C VAL A 77 -9.57 6.24 14.90
N PHE A 78 -9.78 5.00 15.34
CA PHE A 78 -10.31 4.68 16.67
C PHE A 78 -9.44 5.27 17.78
N ARG A 79 -8.14 5.07 17.74
CA ARG A 79 -7.19 5.61 18.73
C ARG A 79 -7.04 7.13 18.67
N ARG A 80 -7.16 7.71 17.49
CA ARG A 80 -6.98 9.17 17.30
C ARG A 80 -8.17 9.97 17.77
N PHE A 81 -9.38 9.42 17.63
CA PHE A 81 -10.65 10.12 17.89
C PHE A 81 -11.48 9.45 18.99
N GLU A 82 -10.88 9.26 20.15
CA GLU A 82 -11.44 8.52 21.30
C GLU A 82 -12.84 9.02 21.75
N ARG A 83 -13.16 10.30 21.55
CA ARG A 83 -14.44 10.89 21.96
C ARG A 83 -15.48 10.93 20.85
N LYS A 84 -15.18 10.45 19.65
CA LYS A 84 -16.10 10.47 18.52
C LYS A 84 -16.93 9.18 18.46
N ARG A 85 -18.17 9.31 17.96
CA ARG A 85 -19.09 8.19 17.80
C ARG A 85 -18.77 7.37 16.55
N GLU A 86 -19.32 6.17 16.50
CA GLU A 86 -19.11 5.19 15.41
C GLU A 86 -19.30 5.79 14.02
N GLY A 87 -20.40 6.51 13.77
CA GLY A 87 -20.67 7.10 12.45
C GLY A 87 -19.59 8.06 11.95
N PHE A 88 -18.95 8.84 12.87
CA PHE A 88 -17.82 9.67 12.51
C PHE A 88 -16.58 8.84 12.18
N LEU A 89 -16.32 7.77 12.93
CA LEU A 89 -15.17 6.89 12.72
C LEU A 89 -15.30 6.17 11.37
N THR A 90 -16.48 5.64 11.08
CA THR A 90 -16.79 4.97 9.82
C THR A 90 -16.71 5.93 8.63
N GLY A 91 -17.26 7.13 8.72
CA GLY A 91 -17.15 8.13 7.66
C GLY A 91 -15.72 8.59 7.41
N THR A 92 -14.93 8.79 8.47
CA THR A 92 -13.51 9.14 8.36
C THR A 92 -12.71 8.03 7.70
N ARG A 93 -12.88 6.76 8.14
CA ARG A 93 -12.25 5.61 7.51
C ARG A 93 -12.60 5.55 6.02
N SER A 94 -13.88 5.57 5.68
CA SER A 94 -14.35 5.46 4.29
C SER A 94 -13.74 6.51 3.37
N LYS A 95 -13.54 7.73 3.82
CA LYS A 95 -12.87 8.79 3.04
C LYS A 95 -11.38 8.53 2.83
N ILE A 96 -10.73 7.87 3.78
CA ILE A 96 -9.30 7.51 3.66
C ILE A 96 -9.13 6.36 2.68
N VAL A 97 -9.97 5.31 2.77
CA VAL A 97 -9.83 4.11 1.93
C VAL A 97 -10.62 4.17 0.63
N GLN A 98 -11.30 5.28 0.35
CA GLN A 98 -12.01 5.42 -0.91
C GLN A 98 -11.05 5.39 -2.11
N ARG A 99 -11.52 4.85 -3.21
CA ARG A 99 -10.75 4.63 -4.44
C ARG A 99 -9.99 5.85 -4.94
N ALA A 100 -10.61 7.03 -4.92
CA ALA A 100 -9.95 8.27 -5.33
C ALA A 100 -8.73 8.60 -4.48
N THR A 101 -8.83 8.40 -3.16
CA THR A 101 -7.71 8.61 -2.23
C THR A 101 -6.60 7.60 -2.47
N LEU A 102 -6.94 6.31 -2.65
CA LEU A 102 -5.96 5.25 -2.87
C LEU A 102 -5.21 5.44 -4.19
N ASN A 103 -5.89 5.87 -5.26
CA ASN A 103 -5.24 6.24 -6.51
C ASN A 103 -4.22 7.37 -6.31
N GLN A 104 -4.59 8.44 -5.60
CA GLN A 104 -3.67 9.54 -5.29
C GLN A 104 -2.48 9.08 -4.46
N LEU A 105 -2.70 8.17 -3.51
CA LEU A 105 -1.63 7.60 -2.70
C LEU A 105 -0.67 6.74 -3.53
N ALA A 106 -1.18 5.93 -4.45
CA ALA A 106 -0.36 5.16 -5.37
C ALA A 106 0.56 6.07 -6.21
N GLU A 107 0.05 7.21 -6.68
CA GLU A 107 0.86 8.21 -7.40
C GLU A 107 1.91 8.87 -6.50
N LYS A 108 1.50 9.41 -5.36
CA LYS A 108 2.37 10.14 -4.44
C LYS A 108 3.48 9.28 -3.84
N THR A 109 3.20 8.01 -3.59
CA THR A 109 4.19 7.05 -3.08
C THR A 109 5.10 6.49 -4.16
N GLY A 110 4.74 6.66 -5.43
CA GLY A 110 5.46 6.11 -6.58
C GLY A 110 5.12 4.65 -6.89
N ILE A 111 4.11 4.06 -6.24
CA ILE A 111 3.61 2.70 -6.51
C ILE A 111 3.16 2.58 -7.97
N SER A 112 2.40 3.57 -8.48
CA SER A 112 1.93 3.58 -9.86
C SER A 112 3.07 3.45 -10.89
N LYS A 113 4.25 4.00 -10.60
CA LYS A 113 5.43 3.90 -11.48
C LYS A 113 6.06 2.51 -11.54
N LEU A 114 5.70 1.62 -10.61
CA LEU A 114 6.20 0.25 -10.53
C LEU A 114 5.26 -0.77 -11.17
N LEU A 115 4.05 -0.34 -11.53
CA LEU A 115 3.05 -1.21 -12.14
C LEU A 115 3.53 -1.77 -13.48
N ARG A 116 3.31 -3.07 -13.64
CA ARG A 116 3.47 -3.80 -14.89
C ARG A 116 2.09 -4.03 -15.47
N THR A 117 1.81 -3.39 -16.58
CA THR A 117 0.53 -3.52 -17.28
C THR A 117 0.79 -3.41 -18.79
N SER A 118 0.06 -4.19 -19.60
CA SER A 118 0.01 -4.03 -21.04
C SER A 118 -1.04 -2.97 -21.48
N MET A 119 -1.84 -2.49 -20.53
CA MET A 119 -2.90 -1.52 -20.83
C MET A 119 -2.32 -0.10 -20.96
N ARG A 120 -2.75 0.61 -21.99
CA ARG A 120 -2.47 2.05 -22.10
C ARG A 120 -3.29 2.80 -21.05
N ALA A 121 -2.70 3.87 -20.50
CA ALA A 121 -3.43 4.76 -19.58
C ALA A 121 -4.63 5.40 -20.31
N THR A 122 -5.82 4.96 -19.98
CA THR A 122 -7.09 5.53 -20.45
C THR A 122 -7.95 5.89 -19.25
N SER A 123 -8.96 6.75 -19.44
CA SER A 123 -9.91 7.12 -18.36
C SER A 123 -10.64 5.91 -17.75
N HIS A 124 -10.82 4.82 -18.50
CA HIS A 124 -11.39 3.56 -17.99
C HIS A 124 -10.47 2.80 -17.04
N ASN A 125 -9.16 3.09 -17.02
CA ASN A 125 -8.16 2.41 -16.18
C ASN A 125 -7.86 3.20 -14.90
N SER A 126 -8.75 4.09 -14.48
CA SER A 126 -8.56 4.98 -13.32
C SER A 126 -8.37 4.25 -11.98
N ASN A 127 -8.66 2.95 -11.89
CA ASN A 127 -8.64 2.19 -10.65
C ASN A 127 -7.36 1.38 -10.42
N ILE A 128 -6.51 1.25 -11.44
CA ILE A 128 -5.31 0.40 -11.39
C ILE A 128 -4.34 0.83 -10.27
N GLY A 129 -4.24 2.13 -10.04
CA GLY A 129 -3.38 2.67 -8.97
C GLY A 129 -3.86 2.26 -7.58
N GLY A 130 -5.15 2.43 -7.28
CA GLY A 130 -5.76 2.06 -6.01
C GLY A 130 -5.63 0.57 -5.73
N ASN A 131 -5.96 -0.27 -6.71
CA ASN A 131 -5.81 -1.73 -6.61
C ASN A 131 -4.35 -2.14 -6.33
N ALA A 132 -3.40 -1.46 -6.97
CA ALA A 132 -1.98 -1.71 -6.71
C ALA A 132 -1.54 -1.25 -5.30
N PHE A 133 -2.13 -0.17 -4.78
CA PHE A 133 -1.87 0.29 -3.42
C PHE A 133 -2.38 -0.73 -2.39
N GLU A 134 -3.60 -1.25 -2.58
CA GLU A 134 -4.16 -2.34 -1.75
C GLU A 134 -3.29 -3.60 -1.86
N ALA A 135 -2.95 -4.02 -3.08
CA ALA A 135 -2.07 -5.18 -3.29
C ALA A 135 -0.70 -5.01 -2.63
N PHE A 136 -0.13 -3.81 -2.67
CA PHE A 136 1.11 -3.49 -1.96
C PHE A 136 0.94 -3.62 -0.44
N PHE A 137 -0.21 -3.23 0.10
CA PHE A 137 -0.54 -3.41 1.53
C PHE A 137 -0.65 -4.88 1.89
N GLY A 138 -1.28 -5.70 1.06
CA GLY A 138 -1.33 -7.15 1.21
C GLY A 138 0.05 -7.79 1.18
N ALA A 139 0.91 -7.35 0.25
CA ALA A 139 2.31 -7.78 0.17
C ALA A 139 3.09 -7.43 1.44
N LEU A 140 2.96 -6.19 1.93
CA LEU A 140 3.60 -5.73 3.16
C LEU A 140 3.15 -6.54 4.39
N TYR A 141 1.85 -6.83 4.48
CA TYR A 141 1.32 -7.64 5.56
C TYR A 141 1.89 -9.07 5.55
N LEU A 142 1.93 -9.73 4.40
CA LEU A 142 2.50 -11.07 4.26
C LEU A 142 4.01 -11.10 4.54
N ASP A 143 4.72 -10.06 4.16
CA ASP A 143 6.17 -9.95 4.33
C ASP A 143 6.58 -9.61 5.77
N ARG A 144 5.84 -8.73 6.45
CA ARG A 144 6.29 -8.10 7.71
C ARG A 144 5.22 -8.01 8.79
N GLY A 145 4.01 -8.47 8.51
CA GLY A 145 2.90 -8.52 9.47
C GLY A 145 2.24 -7.17 9.74
N TYR A 146 1.21 -7.22 10.58
CA TYR A 146 0.36 -6.08 10.92
C TYR A 146 1.12 -4.86 11.45
N ARG A 147 2.09 -5.07 12.35
CA ARG A 147 2.86 -3.96 12.96
C ARG A 147 3.62 -3.15 11.92
N ALA A 148 4.12 -3.80 10.88
CA ALA A 148 4.82 -3.11 9.80
C ALA A 148 3.84 -2.33 8.91
N ALA A 149 2.68 -2.90 8.58
CA ALA A 149 1.62 -2.25 7.84
C ALA A 149 1.10 -1.00 8.60
N TYR A 150 0.81 -1.13 9.88
CA TYR A 150 0.42 -0.01 10.76
C TYR A 150 1.49 1.09 10.79
N ARG A 151 2.76 0.73 10.99
CA ARG A 151 3.88 1.69 11.03
C ARG A 151 4.08 2.38 9.70
N PHE A 152 3.97 1.67 8.59
CA PHE A 152 4.06 2.24 7.26
C PHE A 152 2.95 3.28 7.05
N PHE A 153 1.69 2.92 7.32
CA PHE A 153 0.58 3.85 7.13
C PHE A 153 0.71 5.07 8.04
N SER A 154 0.95 4.87 9.34
CA SER A 154 1.03 5.97 10.31
C SER A 154 2.22 6.90 10.10
N LYS A 155 3.38 6.40 9.62
CA LYS A 155 4.60 7.20 9.51
C LYS A 155 4.95 7.65 8.09
N ARG A 156 4.45 6.97 7.07
CA ARG A 156 4.80 7.25 5.68
C ARG A 156 3.63 7.78 4.87
N ILE A 157 2.40 7.53 5.31
CA ILE A 157 1.20 7.99 4.63
C ILE A 157 0.56 9.15 5.40
N LEU A 158 0.26 8.96 6.69
CA LEU A 158 -0.30 10.02 7.50
C LEU A 158 0.73 11.13 7.79
N GLY A 159 0.28 12.36 7.77
CA GLY A 159 1.15 13.53 7.95
C GLY A 159 2.01 13.88 6.74
N VAL A 160 2.25 12.94 5.83
CA VAL A 160 3.04 13.16 4.60
C VAL A 160 2.12 13.33 3.39
N HIS A 161 1.15 12.44 3.22
CA HIS A 161 0.27 12.42 2.05
C HIS A 161 -1.20 12.70 2.39
N ILE A 162 -1.62 12.37 3.61
CA ILE A 162 -2.97 12.59 4.14
C ILE A 162 -2.87 13.19 5.53
N THR A 163 -3.68 14.19 5.82
CA THR A 163 -3.86 14.72 7.17
C THR A 163 -5.20 14.24 7.72
N LEU A 164 -5.20 13.48 8.81
CA LEU A 164 -6.42 12.96 9.44
C LEU A 164 -7.40 14.06 9.80
N GLU A 165 -6.90 15.17 10.32
CA GLU A 165 -7.69 16.33 10.71
C GLU A 165 -8.40 16.98 9.51
N ALA A 166 -7.74 17.02 8.34
CA ALA A 166 -8.36 17.55 7.13
C ALA A 166 -9.48 16.63 6.60
N VAL A 167 -9.31 15.31 6.74
CA VAL A 167 -10.33 14.32 6.36
C VAL A 167 -11.50 14.39 7.35
N ALA A 168 -11.21 14.50 8.65
CA ALA A 168 -12.19 14.59 9.73
C ALA A 168 -13.08 15.83 9.61
N LYS A 169 -12.51 17.02 9.32
CA LYS A 169 -13.28 18.27 9.10
C LYS A 169 -14.29 18.13 7.97
N LYS A 170 -13.95 17.41 6.91
CA LYS A 170 -14.90 17.12 5.82
C LYS A 170 -16.07 16.25 6.28
N GLU A 171 -15.88 15.39 7.29
CA GLU A 171 -16.95 14.58 7.87
C GLU A 171 -17.90 15.39 8.75
N GLU A 172 -17.38 16.36 9.51
CA GLU A 172 -18.19 17.22 10.37
C GLU A 172 -19.09 18.19 9.58
N ASN A 173 -18.65 18.63 8.41
CA ASN A 173 -19.41 19.57 7.57
C ASN A 173 -20.56 18.92 6.77
N PHE A 174 -20.71 17.60 6.82
CA PHE A 174 -21.81 16.87 6.13
C PHE A 174 -22.96 16.48 7.09
N LYS A 175 -22.97 16.96 8.33
CA LYS A 175 -24.05 16.85 9.31
C LYS A 175 -24.72 18.18 9.55
#